data_32c16fbcb85f804dc0b3ba67a2dbaf54
#
_entry.id   32c16fbcb85f804dc0b3ba67a2dbaf54
#
_cell.length_a   1.000
_cell.length_b   1.000
_cell.length_c   1.000
_cell.angle_alpha   90.00
_cell.angle_beta   90.00
_cell.angle_gamma   90.00
#
_symmetry.space_group_name_H-M   'P 1'
#
loop_
_entity.id
_entity.type
_entity.pdbx_description
1 polymer ?
#
loop_
_entity_poly.entity_id
_entity_poly.type
_entity_poly.pdbx_seq_one_letter_code
_entity_poly.pdbx_strand_id
1 'polypeptide(L)' 'MEKFSVLMSVYFGENPAFLHRALESITYQQSVQPDEIILVEDGPLTAPLYATINDWTNVLGSRLICVPLPENRGL' A
#
# COMPACT_ATOMS: atom_id res chain seq x y z
N MET A 1 6.13 2.19 -23.51
CA MET A 1 6.52 2.65 -22.17
C MET A 1 6.80 1.45 -21.29
N GLU A 2 7.90 1.48 -20.56
CA GLU A 2 8.24 0.39 -19.66
C GLU A 2 7.27 0.33 -18.48
N LYS A 3 6.93 -0.89 -18.10
CA LYS A 3 6.12 -1.12 -16.89
C LYS A 3 7.00 -1.04 -15.67
N PHE A 4 6.46 -0.51 -14.58
CA PHE A 4 7.19 -0.50 -13.32
C PHE A 4 6.24 -0.73 -12.15
N SER A 5 6.81 -1.26 -11.08
CA SER A 5 6.09 -1.54 -9.85
C SER A 5 6.67 -0.71 -8.72
N VAL A 6 5.82 -0.33 -7.79
CA VAL A 6 6.24 0.30 -6.53
C VAL A 6 6.09 -0.73 -5.43
N LEU A 7 7.14 -0.90 -4.64
CA LEU A 7 7.14 -1.79 -3.49
C LEU A 7 7.11 -0.95 -2.21
N MET A 8 6.12 -1.19 -1.38
CA MET A 8 5.95 -0.51 -0.09
C MET A 8 5.76 -1.54 1.00
N SER A 9 6.05 -1.16 2.24
CA SER A 9 5.69 -1.98 3.39
C SER A 9 4.95 -1.13 4.41
N VAL A 10 4.12 -1.77 5.20
CA VAL A 10 3.36 -1.16 6.30
C VAL A 10 3.35 -2.11 7.48
N TYR A 11 3.43 -1.57 8.68
CA TYR A 11 3.38 -2.36 9.91
C TYR A 11 2.34 -1.75 10.85
N PHE A 12 2.01 -2.45 11.94
CA PHE A 12 0.91 -2.05 12.82
C PHE A 12 1.11 -0.68 13.47
N GLY A 13 2.36 -0.22 13.61
CA GLY A 13 2.67 1.08 14.20
C GLY A 13 2.55 2.26 13.24
N GLU A 14 2.24 2.02 11.96
CA GLU A 14 2.11 3.08 10.98
C GLU A 14 0.86 3.91 11.23
N ASN A 15 0.93 5.20 10.90
CA ASN A 15 -0.23 6.09 10.96
C ASN A 15 -1.06 5.93 9.69
N PRO A 16 -2.38 5.62 9.80
CA PRO A 16 -3.24 5.45 8.62
C PRO A 16 -3.25 6.68 7.70
N ALA A 17 -3.17 7.88 8.26
CA ALA A 17 -3.13 9.10 7.45
C ALA A 17 -1.85 9.19 6.61
N PHE A 18 -0.72 8.71 7.13
CA PHE A 18 0.52 8.69 6.38
C PHE A 18 0.48 7.64 5.26
N LEU A 19 -0.09 6.48 5.54
CA LEU A 19 -0.30 5.45 4.51
C LEU A 19 -1.18 5.98 3.39
N HIS A 20 -2.28 6.67 3.76
CA HIS A 20 -3.17 7.28 2.77
C HIS A 20 -2.43 8.29 1.90
N ARG A 21 -1.64 9.18 2.50
CA ARG A 21 -0.88 10.18 1.76
C ARG A 21 0.16 9.55 0.84
N ALA A 22 0.81 8.49 1.28
CA ALA A 22 1.80 7.79 0.47
C ALA A 22 1.15 7.18 -0.78
N LEU A 23 0.03 6.50 -0.61
CA LEU A 23 -0.70 5.90 -1.73
C LEU A 23 -1.28 6.98 -2.65
N GLU A 24 -1.80 8.06 -2.08
CA GLU A 24 -2.31 9.20 -2.85
C GLU A 24 -1.21 9.82 -3.71
N SER A 25 -0.03 10.02 -3.12
CA SER A 25 1.11 10.60 -3.83
C SER A 25 1.54 9.73 -5.01
N ILE A 26 1.60 8.42 -4.81
CA ILE A 26 1.98 7.49 -5.88
C ILE A 26 0.91 7.46 -6.98
N THR A 27 -0.37 7.52 -6.59
CA THR A 27 -1.48 7.34 -7.53
C THR A 27 -1.79 8.62 -8.31
N TYR A 28 -1.82 9.78 -7.63
CA TYR A 28 -2.35 11.01 -8.23
C TYR A 28 -1.32 12.10 -8.46
N GLN A 29 -0.18 12.08 -7.77
CA GLN A 29 0.80 13.15 -7.83
C GLN A 29 1.99 12.83 -8.72
N GLN A 30 1.99 11.66 -9.34
CA GLN A 30 3.04 11.25 -10.26
C GLN A 30 2.57 11.48 -11.70
N SER A 31 3.45 12.00 -12.55
CA SER A 31 3.14 12.17 -13.97
C SER A 31 3.05 10.82 -14.69
N VAL A 32 3.76 9.82 -14.20
CA VAL A 32 3.70 8.45 -14.70
C VAL A 32 3.28 7.55 -13.55
N GLN A 33 2.15 6.87 -13.70
CA GLN A 33 1.64 6.01 -12.65
C GLN A 33 2.25 4.61 -12.76
N PRO A 34 2.52 3.96 -11.62
CA PRO A 34 2.98 2.57 -11.65
C PRO A 34 1.90 1.64 -12.19
N ASP A 35 2.31 0.56 -12.83
CA ASP A 35 1.38 -0.48 -13.29
C ASP A 35 0.80 -1.25 -12.13
N GLU A 36 1.59 -1.38 -11.06
CA GLU A 36 1.12 -2.03 -9.84
C GLU A 36 1.85 -1.47 -8.62
N ILE A 37 1.18 -1.56 -7.50
CA ILE A 37 1.73 -1.21 -6.18
C ILE A 37 1.67 -2.47 -5.34
N ILE A 38 2.83 -2.95 -4.91
CA ILE A 38 2.93 -4.13 -4.04
C ILE A 38 3.10 -3.62 -2.61
N LEU A 39 2.08 -3.86 -1.80
CA LEU A 39 2.04 -3.42 -0.41
C LEU A 39 2.24 -4.63 0.50
N VAL A 40 3.41 -4.71 1.10
CA VAL A 40 3.72 -5.78 2.06
C VAL A 40 3.16 -5.38 3.42
N GLU A 41 2.26 -6.20 3.97
CA GLU A 41 1.75 -6.04 5.32
C GLU A 41 2.69 -6.79 6.25
N ASP A 42 3.56 -6.04 6.91
CA ASP A 42 4.62 -6.59 7.77
C ASP A 42 4.04 -7.02 9.13
N GLY A 43 3.39 -8.16 9.14
CA GLY A 43 2.63 -8.69 10.25
C GLY A 43 1.19 -8.18 10.24
N PRO A 44 0.37 -8.64 11.20
CA PRO A 44 -1.01 -8.18 11.34
C PRO A 44 -1.06 -6.68 11.61
N LEU A 45 -2.04 -6.01 11.02
CA LEU A 45 -2.22 -4.57 11.11
C LEU A 45 -3.39 -4.22 12.02
N THR A 46 -3.55 -2.92 12.30
CA THR A 46 -4.69 -2.41 13.05
C THR A 46 -5.92 -2.27 12.15
N ALA A 47 -7.10 -2.23 12.75
CA ALA A 47 -8.34 -2.04 11.99
C ALA A 47 -8.35 -0.76 11.15
N PRO A 48 -7.88 0.41 11.66
CA PRO A 48 -7.80 1.62 10.84
C PRO A 48 -6.87 1.47 9.63
N LEU A 49 -5.76 0.74 9.76
CA LEU A 49 -4.86 0.49 8.63
C LEU A 49 -5.52 -0.39 7.58
N TYR A 50 -6.20 -1.46 8.01
CA TYR A 50 -6.95 -2.31 7.07
C TYR A 50 -8.05 -1.52 6.36
N ALA A 51 -8.72 -0.61 7.06
CA ALA A 51 -9.75 0.24 6.45
C ALA A 51 -9.15 1.12 5.35
N THR A 52 -8.00 1.74 5.61
CA THR A 52 -7.29 2.55 4.61
C THR A 52 -6.91 1.72 3.40
N ILE A 53 -6.37 0.53 3.62
CA ILE A 53 -5.99 -0.38 2.52
C ILE A 53 -7.22 -0.78 1.71
N ASN A 54 -8.33 -1.07 2.38
CA ASN A 54 -9.57 -1.45 1.70
C ASN A 54 -10.09 -0.32 0.82
N ASP A 55 -10.04 0.92 1.31
CA ASP A 55 -10.44 2.09 0.52
C ASP A 55 -9.60 2.19 -0.76
N TRP A 56 -8.29 2.01 -0.65
CA TRP A 56 -7.41 2.06 -1.81
C TRP A 56 -7.56 0.87 -2.73
N THR A 57 -7.90 -0.30 -2.21
CA THR A 57 -8.23 -1.46 -3.02
C THR A 57 -9.44 -1.16 -3.91
N ASN A 58 -10.42 -0.44 -3.39
CA ASN A 58 -11.58 -0.04 -4.18
C ASN A 58 -11.21 0.96 -5.28
N VAL A 59 -10.21 1.80 -5.06
CA VAL A 59 -9.75 2.77 -6.06
C VAL A 59 -8.86 2.11 -7.12
N LEU A 60 -7.91 1.29 -6.69
CA LEU A 60 -6.86 0.76 -7.56
C LEU A 60 -7.21 -0.62 -8.15
N GLY A 61 -8.13 -1.34 -7.53
CA GLY A 61 -8.49 -2.68 -7.99
C GLY A 61 -7.28 -3.61 -7.98
N SER A 62 -7.09 -4.34 -9.07
CA SER A 62 -6.02 -5.32 -9.19
C SER A 62 -4.61 -4.71 -9.25
N ARG A 63 -4.51 -3.39 -9.38
CA ARG A 63 -3.22 -2.69 -9.36
C ARG A 63 -2.60 -2.65 -7.96
N LEU A 64 -3.39 -2.78 -6.91
CA LEU A 64 -2.90 -2.87 -5.53
C LEU A 64 -2.82 -4.32 -5.13
N ILE A 65 -1.60 -4.80 -4.94
CA ILE A 65 -1.32 -6.19 -4.56
C ILE A 65 -0.85 -6.19 -3.12
N CYS A 66 -1.66 -6.75 -2.22
CA CYS A 66 -1.31 -6.85 -0.81
C CYS A 66 -0.68 -8.20 -0.54
N VAL A 67 0.45 -8.17 0.17
CA VAL A 67 1.20 -9.37 0.54
C VAL A 67 1.26 -9.43 2.08
N PRO A 68 0.34 -10.15 2.72
CA PRO A 68 0.34 -10.25 4.18
C PRO A 68 1.43 -11.22 4.65
N LEU A 69 2.24 -10.78 5.60
CA LEU A 69 3.17 -11.64 6.30
C LEU A 69 2.53 -12.09 7.62
N PRO A 70 2.83 -13.32 8.08
CA PRO A 70 2.21 -13.83 9.31
C PRO A 70 2.69 -13.12 10.58
N GLU A 71 3.87 -12.49 10.53
CA GLU A 71 4.44 -11.79 11.67
C GLU A 71 5.30 -10.62 11.20
N ASN A 72 5.53 -9.64 12.08
CA ASN A 72 6.37 -8.50 11.78
C ASN A 72 7.83 -8.95 11.66
N ARG A 73 8.46 -8.61 10.52
CA ARG A 73 9.85 -8.98 10.21
C ARG A 73 10.79 -7.79 10.16
N GLY A 74 10.30 -6.59 10.47
CA GLY A 74 11.11 -5.39 10.47
C GLY A 74 11.47 -4.90 9.07
N LEU A 75 10.62 -5.13 8.13
CA LEU A 75 10.84 -4.69 6.73
C LEU A 75 10.67 -3.18 6.56
#